data_e5fcdccfda724ce1a9ce49a9a51ea2b6
#
_entry.id   e5fcdccfda724ce1a9ce49a9a51ea2b6
#
_cell.length_a   1.000
_cell.length_b   1.000
_cell.length_c   1.000
_cell.angle_alpha   90.00
_cell.angle_beta   90.00
_cell.angle_gamma   90.00
#
_symmetry.space_group_name_H-M   'P 1'
#
loop_
_entity.id
_entity.type
_entity.pdbx_description
1 polymer ?
#
loop_
_entity_poly.entity_id
_entity_poly.type
_entity_poly.pdbx_seq_one_letter_code
_entity_poly.pdbx_strand_id
1 'polypeptide(L)'
;MPNPYISSTGFYLPPRVVTNDDLSKYMDTTDEWIQERTGIKERRYVEKGVGPSDLAIPAVEQALEAAGLTVGDIDFIIFATSTPDFYAPGSGCVLQEKMGFNEIGALDIRVQCSGFIYGMSIAEQYIKTGTFKNILLIGAEVQSTAMDLTDSGRDTAVIFGDGAGAVVISATDDDRGILSTHMHSEGKYAKELWLESPASNAGHPRISSKDLDEGKQYLKMNGKEAVSYTHLTLPTTPYV
;
A
#
# COMPACT_ATOMS: atom_id res chain seq x y z
N MET A 1 19.47 -9.43 -22.31
CA MET A 1 18.12 -9.37 -21.68
C MET A 1 17.83 -7.90 -21.41
N PRO A 2 16.65 -7.41 -21.67
CA PRO A 2 16.32 -6.01 -21.40
C PRO A 2 16.41 -5.73 -19.89
N ASN A 3 16.78 -4.51 -19.54
CA ASN A 3 16.84 -4.05 -18.16
C ASN A 3 15.51 -3.41 -17.76
N PRO A 4 14.95 -3.74 -16.59
CA PRO A 4 13.76 -3.08 -16.06
C PRO A 4 14.16 -1.75 -15.41
N TYR A 5 13.50 -0.66 -15.76
CA TYR A 5 13.70 0.63 -15.11
C TYR A 5 12.38 1.34 -14.82
N ILE A 6 12.35 2.14 -13.78
CA ILE A 6 11.22 3.02 -13.49
C ILE A 6 11.26 4.15 -14.52
N SER A 7 10.32 4.13 -15.47
CA SER A 7 10.22 5.14 -16.53
C SER A 7 9.49 6.39 -16.04
N SER A 8 8.54 6.23 -15.13
CA SER A 8 7.76 7.34 -14.58
C SER A 8 7.15 6.99 -13.23
N THR A 9 6.68 8.04 -12.54
CA THR A 9 5.97 7.92 -11.27
C THR A 9 4.76 8.87 -11.24
N GLY A 10 3.75 8.50 -10.47
CA GLY A 10 2.63 9.36 -10.12
C GLY A 10 2.14 9.07 -8.72
N PHE A 11 1.42 9.98 -8.12
CA PHE A 11 0.84 9.78 -6.80
C PHE A 11 -0.47 10.56 -6.63
N TYR A 12 -1.27 10.13 -5.67
CA TYR A 12 -2.47 10.86 -5.29
C TYR A 12 -2.72 10.79 -3.79
N LEU A 13 -3.12 11.91 -3.23
CA LEU A 13 -3.56 12.04 -1.84
C LEU A 13 -5.00 12.54 -1.83
N PRO A 14 -5.90 11.92 -1.04
CA PRO A 14 -7.26 12.42 -0.90
C PRO A 14 -7.28 13.88 -0.42
N PRO A 15 -8.28 14.68 -0.80
CA PRO A 15 -8.32 16.10 -0.46
C PRO A 15 -8.57 16.40 1.02
N ARG A 16 -9.22 15.46 1.76
CA ARG A 16 -9.53 15.64 3.17
C ARG A 16 -8.28 15.52 4.03
N VAL A 17 -7.87 16.66 4.59
CA VAL A 17 -6.79 16.74 5.58
C VAL A 17 -7.35 16.41 6.95
N VAL A 18 -6.63 15.56 7.70
CA VAL A 18 -6.89 15.25 9.12
C VAL A 18 -5.62 15.60 9.89
N THR A 19 -5.69 16.63 10.72
CA THR A 19 -4.59 17.09 11.55
C THR A 19 -4.47 16.28 12.84
N ASN A 20 -3.36 16.47 13.57
CA ASN A 20 -3.21 15.87 14.90
C ASN A 20 -4.27 16.42 15.88
N ASP A 21 -4.61 17.72 15.78
CA ASP A 21 -5.69 18.33 16.57
C ASP A 21 -7.07 17.77 16.25
N ASP A 22 -7.28 17.29 15.01
CA ASP A 22 -8.53 16.59 14.69
C ASP A 22 -8.60 15.23 15.39
N LEU A 23 -7.50 14.51 15.49
CA LEU A 23 -7.45 13.23 16.21
C LEU A 23 -7.62 13.40 17.72
N SER A 24 -7.11 14.48 18.30
CA SER A 24 -7.27 14.77 19.73
C SER A 24 -8.73 14.98 20.18
N LYS A 25 -9.66 15.17 19.21
CA LYS A 25 -11.10 15.21 19.50
C LYS A 25 -11.70 13.84 19.79
N TYR A 26 -11.01 12.78 19.43
CA TYR A 26 -11.51 11.40 19.53
C TYR A 26 -10.71 10.53 20.50
N MET A 27 -9.46 10.89 20.80
CA MET A 27 -8.58 10.09 21.63
C MET A 27 -7.64 10.98 22.46
N ASP A 28 -7.16 10.44 23.58
CA ASP A 28 -6.23 11.14 24.49
C ASP A 28 -4.83 11.24 23.86
N THR A 29 -4.63 12.29 23.05
CA THR A 29 -3.38 12.59 22.34
C THR A 29 -3.23 14.10 22.13
N THR A 30 -2.02 14.54 21.74
CA THR A 30 -1.74 15.93 21.36
C THR A 30 -0.88 15.99 20.12
N ASP A 31 -0.84 17.15 19.45
CA ASP A 31 0.02 17.37 18.29
C ASP A 31 1.50 17.15 18.66
N GLU A 32 1.96 17.64 19.81
CA GLU A 32 3.32 17.47 20.30
C GLU A 32 3.65 15.98 20.49
N TRP A 33 2.75 15.23 21.14
CA TRP A 33 2.95 13.81 21.42
C TRP A 33 3.11 12.99 20.12
N ILE A 34 2.30 13.30 19.10
CA ILE A 34 2.35 12.61 17.79
C ILE A 34 3.63 13.00 17.05
N GLN A 35 3.96 14.29 16.98
CA GLN A 35 5.15 14.76 16.26
C GLN A 35 6.45 14.26 16.87
N GLU A 36 6.59 14.25 18.18
CA GLU A 36 7.79 13.72 18.87
C GLU A 36 8.07 12.25 18.54
N ARG A 37 7.01 11.44 18.32
CA ARG A 37 7.12 10.00 18.08
C ARG A 37 7.18 9.62 16.63
N THR A 38 6.56 10.39 15.76
CA THR A 38 6.32 9.98 14.35
C THR A 38 6.79 11.04 13.35
N GLY A 39 6.92 12.29 13.74
CA GLY A 39 7.14 13.43 12.84
C GLY A 39 5.89 13.80 12.03
N ILE A 40 4.77 13.09 12.17
CA ILE A 40 3.55 13.30 11.38
C ILE A 40 2.76 14.50 11.91
N LYS A 41 2.44 15.44 11.02
CA LYS A 41 1.62 16.63 11.30
C LYS A 41 0.17 16.46 10.85
N GLU A 42 -0.02 15.79 9.73
CA GLU A 42 -1.32 15.55 9.12
C GLU A 42 -1.33 14.23 8.34
N ARG A 43 -2.53 13.72 8.07
CA ARG A 43 -2.77 12.61 7.17
C ARG A 43 -3.95 12.93 6.27
N ARG A 44 -4.15 12.08 5.28
CA ARG A 44 -5.27 12.22 4.36
C ARG A 44 -6.23 11.06 4.54
N TYR A 45 -7.51 11.33 4.58
CA TYR A 45 -8.57 10.34 4.66
C TYR A 45 -9.51 10.48 3.48
N VAL A 46 -9.97 9.35 2.95
CA VAL A 46 -10.98 9.30 1.90
C VAL A 46 -12.36 9.64 2.43
N GLU A 47 -13.25 10.03 1.52
CA GLU A 47 -14.67 10.07 1.78
C GLU A 47 -15.28 8.67 1.68
N LYS A 48 -16.47 8.49 2.27
CA LYS A 48 -17.18 7.22 2.25
C LYS A 48 -17.43 6.74 0.81
N GLY A 49 -17.09 5.50 0.54
CA GLY A 49 -17.33 4.84 -0.75
C GLY A 49 -16.16 4.96 -1.74
N VAL A 50 -15.07 5.60 -1.35
CA VAL A 50 -13.84 5.67 -2.14
C VAL A 50 -12.93 4.49 -1.76
N GLY A 51 -12.55 3.70 -2.74
CA GLY A 51 -11.63 2.56 -2.58
C GLY A 51 -10.21 2.83 -3.09
N PRO A 52 -9.28 1.88 -2.90
CA PRO A 52 -7.90 2.04 -3.35
C PRO A 52 -7.79 2.15 -4.87
N SER A 53 -8.68 1.52 -5.65
CA SER A 53 -8.71 1.68 -7.11
C SER A 53 -9.08 3.11 -7.52
N ASP A 54 -9.95 3.81 -6.76
CA ASP A 54 -10.28 5.21 -7.03
C ASP A 54 -9.09 6.14 -6.77
N LEU A 55 -8.33 5.87 -5.71
CA LEU A 55 -7.10 6.60 -5.42
C LEU A 55 -6.01 6.34 -6.46
N ALA A 56 -5.98 5.13 -7.01
CA ALA A 56 -5.01 4.74 -8.01
C ALA A 56 -5.20 5.47 -9.35
N ILE A 57 -6.43 5.79 -9.76
CA ILE A 57 -6.73 6.42 -11.05
C ILE A 57 -5.87 7.67 -11.28
N PRO A 58 -5.95 8.74 -10.46
CA PRO A 58 -5.16 9.95 -10.70
C PRO A 58 -3.64 9.73 -10.57
N ALA A 59 -3.20 8.77 -9.75
CA ALA A 59 -1.79 8.40 -9.66
C ALA A 59 -1.30 7.73 -10.95
N VAL A 60 -2.11 6.84 -11.52
CA VAL A 60 -1.81 6.15 -12.78
C VAL A 60 -1.83 7.13 -13.97
N GLU A 61 -2.82 8.03 -14.02
CA GLU A 61 -2.89 9.07 -15.06
C GLU A 61 -1.61 9.91 -15.10
N GLN A 62 -1.12 10.37 -13.93
CA GLN A 62 0.14 11.10 -13.83
C GLN A 62 1.34 10.26 -14.29
N ALA A 63 1.40 8.99 -13.90
CA ALA A 63 2.50 8.12 -14.28
C ALA A 63 2.50 7.84 -15.78
N LEU A 64 1.33 7.60 -16.40
CA LEU A 64 1.21 7.39 -17.85
C LEU A 64 1.57 8.66 -18.63
N GLU A 65 1.06 9.82 -18.22
CA GLU A 65 1.39 11.11 -18.84
C GLU A 65 2.89 11.38 -18.80
N ALA A 66 3.53 11.18 -17.65
CA ALA A 66 4.97 11.38 -17.46
C ALA A 66 5.83 10.40 -18.28
N ALA A 67 5.31 9.20 -18.57
CA ALA A 67 5.95 8.23 -19.45
C ALA A 67 5.71 8.50 -20.95
N GLY A 68 4.74 9.35 -21.28
CA GLY A 68 4.24 9.51 -22.66
C GLY A 68 3.51 8.27 -23.17
N LEU A 69 2.87 7.52 -22.28
CA LEU A 69 2.15 6.28 -22.56
C LEU A 69 0.64 6.45 -22.33
N THR A 70 -0.12 5.52 -22.87
CA THR A 70 -1.57 5.38 -22.66
C THR A 70 -1.86 4.06 -21.96
N VAL A 71 -3.11 3.85 -21.54
CA VAL A 71 -3.56 2.55 -21.00
C VAL A 71 -3.35 1.40 -22.00
N GLY A 72 -3.37 1.70 -23.30
CA GLY A 72 -3.15 0.72 -24.39
C GLY A 72 -1.71 0.23 -24.51
N ASP A 73 -0.75 0.93 -23.91
CA ASP A 73 0.67 0.59 -23.96
C ASP A 73 1.13 -0.25 -22.76
N ILE A 74 0.26 -0.48 -21.78
CA ILE A 74 0.55 -1.31 -20.60
C ILE A 74 0.22 -2.77 -20.88
N ASP A 75 1.16 -3.65 -20.59
CA ASP A 75 1.05 -5.09 -20.82
C ASP A 75 0.53 -5.86 -19.59
N PHE A 76 0.75 -5.31 -18.38
CA PHE A 76 0.43 -6.00 -17.13
C PHE A 76 0.25 -5.02 -15.97
N ILE A 77 -0.70 -5.31 -15.09
CA ILE A 77 -0.94 -4.55 -13.85
C ILE A 77 -0.52 -5.37 -12.64
N ILE A 78 0.26 -4.76 -11.74
CA ILE A 78 0.51 -5.27 -10.39
C ILE A 78 -0.07 -4.28 -9.41
N PHE A 79 -1.04 -4.73 -8.60
CA PHE A 79 -1.71 -3.90 -7.61
C PHE A 79 -1.38 -4.39 -6.20
N ALA A 80 -0.60 -3.62 -5.47
CA ALA A 80 -0.21 -3.91 -4.09
C ALA A 80 -1.16 -3.18 -3.14
N THR A 81 -1.97 -3.92 -2.39
CA THR A 81 -2.86 -3.36 -1.36
C THR A 81 -3.16 -4.37 -0.26
N SER A 82 -3.34 -3.87 0.96
CA SER A 82 -3.90 -4.61 2.10
C SER A 82 -5.36 -4.24 2.38
N THR A 83 -5.86 -3.20 1.73
CA THR A 83 -7.21 -2.65 1.87
C THR A 83 -7.97 -2.66 0.54
N PRO A 84 -8.21 -3.85 -0.08
CA PRO A 84 -8.78 -3.93 -1.41
C PRO A 84 -10.20 -3.37 -1.47
N ASP A 85 -10.65 -2.95 -2.67
CA ASP A 85 -12.04 -2.50 -2.91
C ASP A 85 -13.07 -3.53 -2.45
N PHE A 86 -12.80 -4.79 -2.76
CA PHE A 86 -13.62 -5.94 -2.41
C PHE A 86 -12.74 -7.09 -1.92
N TYR A 87 -13.32 -8.01 -1.18
CA TYR A 87 -12.63 -9.25 -0.83
C TYR A 87 -12.35 -10.13 -2.09
N ALA A 88 -13.20 -10.01 -3.10
CA ALA A 88 -13.08 -10.53 -4.46
C ALA A 88 -14.04 -9.75 -5.39
N PRO A 89 -13.66 -9.39 -6.61
CA PRO A 89 -12.35 -9.61 -7.25
C PRO A 89 -11.23 -8.73 -6.69
N GLY A 90 -10.00 -8.86 -7.23
CA GLY A 90 -8.87 -8.02 -6.91
C GLY A 90 -9.03 -6.58 -7.40
N SER A 91 -8.38 -5.63 -6.71
CA SER A 91 -8.42 -4.19 -7.05
C SER A 91 -7.80 -3.88 -8.41
N GLY A 92 -6.84 -4.69 -8.86
CA GLY A 92 -6.27 -4.56 -10.21
C GLY A 92 -7.30 -4.76 -11.32
N CYS A 93 -8.22 -5.71 -11.16
CA CYS A 93 -9.34 -5.90 -12.10
C CYS A 93 -10.35 -4.76 -12.04
N VAL A 94 -10.61 -4.23 -10.84
CA VAL A 94 -11.51 -3.07 -10.66
C VAL A 94 -10.94 -1.83 -11.34
N LEU A 95 -9.64 -1.59 -11.16
CA LEU A 95 -8.94 -0.49 -11.83
C LEU A 95 -8.93 -0.66 -13.34
N GLN A 96 -8.71 -1.89 -13.84
CA GLN A 96 -8.72 -2.21 -15.26
C GLN A 96 -10.02 -1.78 -15.91
N GLU A 97 -11.17 -2.11 -15.31
CA GLU A 97 -12.48 -1.68 -15.79
C GLU A 97 -12.63 -0.16 -15.76
N LYS A 98 -12.33 0.47 -14.60
CA LYS A 98 -12.54 1.90 -14.41
C LYS A 98 -11.74 2.78 -15.39
N MET A 99 -10.56 2.35 -15.77
CA MET A 99 -9.67 3.09 -16.67
C MET A 99 -9.75 2.62 -18.13
N GLY A 100 -10.47 1.55 -18.44
CA GLY A 100 -10.62 1.04 -19.80
C GLY A 100 -9.35 0.43 -20.38
N PHE A 101 -8.55 -0.25 -19.54
CA PHE A 101 -7.41 -1.03 -20.04
C PHE A 101 -7.89 -2.16 -20.95
N ASN A 102 -7.03 -2.58 -21.90
CA ASN A 102 -7.25 -3.75 -22.74
C ASN A 102 -7.35 -5.05 -21.89
N GLU A 103 -7.62 -6.18 -22.54
CA GLU A 103 -7.51 -7.52 -21.93
C GLU A 103 -6.07 -7.85 -21.61
N ILE A 104 -5.59 -7.39 -20.45
CA ILE A 104 -4.26 -7.64 -19.92
C ILE A 104 -4.35 -8.33 -18.55
N GLY A 105 -3.28 -8.97 -18.13
CA GLY A 105 -3.21 -9.57 -16.79
C GLY A 105 -3.21 -8.51 -15.69
N ALA A 106 -3.96 -8.77 -14.61
CA ALA A 106 -3.94 -7.98 -13.38
C ALA A 106 -3.67 -8.89 -12.19
N LEU A 107 -2.62 -8.60 -11.44
CA LEU A 107 -2.17 -9.35 -10.28
C LEU A 107 -2.25 -8.49 -9.02
N ASP A 108 -3.13 -8.87 -8.12
CA ASP A 108 -3.13 -8.28 -6.79
C ASP A 108 -2.13 -8.99 -5.88
N ILE A 109 -1.32 -8.22 -5.16
CA ILE A 109 -0.41 -8.75 -4.15
C ILE A 109 -0.72 -8.15 -2.78
N ARG A 110 -0.73 -9.01 -1.75
CA ARG A 110 -0.99 -8.62 -0.38
C ARG A 110 0.18 -8.98 0.52
N VAL A 111 1.18 -8.12 0.55
CA VAL A 111 2.37 -8.20 1.40
C VAL A 111 2.56 -6.91 2.20
N GLN A 112 1.45 -6.25 2.51
CA GLN A 112 1.35 -5.02 3.30
C GLN A 112 2.35 -3.94 2.84
N CYS A 113 3.03 -3.28 3.78
CA CYS A 113 3.95 -2.17 3.53
C CYS A 113 5.11 -2.49 2.57
N SER A 114 5.46 -3.78 2.39
CA SER A 114 6.52 -4.20 1.46
C SER A 114 6.01 -4.50 0.04
N GLY A 115 4.70 -4.34 -0.22
CA GLY A 115 4.07 -4.66 -1.51
C GLY A 115 4.76 -4.05 -2.73
N PHE A 116 5.21 -2.80 -2.62
CA PHE A 116 5.91 -2.13 -3.71
C PHE A 116 7.22 -2.86 -4.08
N ILE A 117 8.03 -3.27 -3.10
CA ILE A 117 9.31 -3.97 -3.36
C ILE A 117 9.05 -5.36 -3.95
N TYR A 118 8.05 -6.10 -3.45
CA TYR A 118 7.66 -7.38 -4.04
C TYR A 118 7.14 -7.21 -5.47
N GLY A 119 6.32 -6.19 -5.71
CA GLY A 119 5.83 -5.85 -7.05
C GLY A 119 6.95 -5.49 -8.02
N MET A 120 7.95 -4.72 -7.57
CA MET A 120 9.13 -4.41 -8.35
C MET A 120 9.93 -5.67 -8.72
N SER A 121 10.11 -6.60 -7.79
CA SER A 121 10.79 -7.87 -8.06
C SER A 121 10.06 -8.72 -9.08
N ILE A 122 8.72 -8.77 -9.02
CA ILE A 122 7.90 -9.48 -10.01
C ILE A 122 8.03 -8.83 -11.39
N ALA A 123 7.89 -7.51 -11.46
CA ALA A 123 8.03 -6.74 -12.70
C ALA A 123 9.41 -6.90 -13.33
N GLU A 124 10.46 -6.89 -12.50
CA GLU A 124 11.83 -7.14 -12.93
C GLU A 124 11.96 -8.47 -13.68
N GLN A 125 11.41 -9.55 -13.13
CA GLN A 125 11.51 -10.87 -13.75
C GLN A 125 10.72 -10.95 -15.06
N TYR A 126 9.52 -10.37 -15.11
CA TYR A 126 8.73 -10.36 -16.35
C TYR A 126 9.42 -9.59 -17.48
N ILE A 127 10.06 -8.46 -17.16
CA ILE A 127 10.79 -7.68 -18.16
C ILE A 127 12.06 -8.39 -18.58
N LYS A 128 12.87 -8.90 -17.64
CA LYS A 128 14.11 -9.63 -17.95
C LYS A 128 13.88 -10.87 -18.81
N THR A 129 12.77 -11.56 -18.60
CA THR A 129 12.38 -12.72 -19.42
C THR A 129 11.79 -12.34 -20.78
N GLY A 130 11.53 -11.03 -21.01
CA GLY A 130 10.88 -10.54 -22.23
C GLY A 130 9.39 -10.85 -22.32
N THR A 131 8.75 -11.22 -21.20
CA THR A 131 7.32 -11.53 -21.14
C THR A 131 6.48 -10.28 -21.37
N PHE A 132 6.85 -9.16 -20.75
CA PHE A 132 6.20 -7.85 -20.87
C PHE A 132 7.24 -6.75 -21.07
N LYS A 133 6.79 -5.61 -21.64
CA LYS A 133 7.63 -4.42 -21.89
C LYS A 133 7.31 -3.28 -20.94
N ASN A 134 6.03 -3.03 -20.68
CA ASN A 134 5.56 -1.96 -19.81
C ASN A 134 4.63 -2.55 -18.74
N ILE A 135 5.04 -2.48 -17.49
CA ILE A 135 4.27 -2.97 -16.34
C ILE A 135 3.90 -1.78 -15.48
N LEU A 136 2.61 -1.69 -15.15
CA LEU A 136 2.10 -0.72 -14.20
C LEU A 136 2.10 -1.34 -12.80
N LEU A 137 2.91 -0.79 -11.89
CA LEU A 137 2.94 -1.19 -10.49
C LEU A 137 2.31 -0.08 -9.64
N ILE A 138 1.33 -0.46 -8.83
CA ILE A 138 0.54 0.44 -8.00
C ILE A 138 0.64 -0.01 -6.54
N GLY A 139 0.80 0.94 -5.63
CA GLY A 139 0.57 0.78 -4.20
C GLY A 139 -0.52 1.76 -3.77
N ALA A 140 -1.66 1.25 -3.30
CA ALA A 140 -2.77 2.10 -2.88
C ALA A 140 -3.44 1.54 -1.62
N GLU A 141 -3.71 2.42 -0.66
CA GLU A 141 -4.26 2.01 0.63
C GLU A 141 -5.35 2.97 1.11
N VAL A 142 -6.40 2.41 1.70
CA VAL A 142 -7.46 3.09 2.43
C VAL A 142 -7.43 2.60 3.88
N GLN A 143 -6.42 3.01 4.62
CA GLN A 143 -6.20 2.55 6.00
C GLN A 143 -7.16 3.20 7.00
N SER A 144 -7.67 4.39 6.70
CA SER A 144 -8.58 5.13 7.59
C SER A 144 -9.81 4.34 8.01
N THR A 145 -10.27 3.41 7.17
CA THR A 145 -11.45 2.57 7.45
C THR A 145 -11.19 1.43 8.44
N ALA A 146 -9.93 1.13 8.72
CA ALA A 146 -9.51 0.08 9.65
C ALA A 146 -8.93 0.64 10.96
N MET A 147 -9.02 1.96 11.19
CA MET A 147 -8.50 2.61 12.40
C MET A 147 -9.55 2.64 13.51
N ASP A 148 -9.11 2.27 14.70
CA ASP A 148 -9.85 2.54 15.94
C ASP A 148 -9.54 3.98 16.38
N LEU A 149 -10.53 4.86 16.23
CA LEU A 149 -10.42 6.27 16.63
C LEU A 149 -10.80 6.51 18.10
N THR A 150 -10.49 5.57 18.98
CA THR A 150 -10.63 5.70 20.44
C THR A 150 -9.25 5.66 21.10
N ASP A 151 -9.20 5.86 22.42
CA ASP A 151 -7.95 5.76 23.18
C ASP A 151 -7.24 4.41 22.99
N SER A 152 -7.99 3.34 22.78
CA SER A 152 -7.45 2.00 22.55
C SER A 152 -6.65 1.90 21.24
N GLY A 153 -7.04 2.64 20.22
CA GLY A 153 -6.40 2.63 18.89
C GLY A 153 -5.35 3.73 18.69
N ARG A 154 -5.15 4.61 19.69
CA ARG A 154 -4.28 5.79 19.57
C ARG A 154 -2.94 5.50 18.92
N ASP A 155 -2.21 4.51 19.42
CA ASP A 155 -0.84 4.21 18.99
C ASP A 155 -0.75 3.73 17.52
N THR A 156 -1.86 3.30 16.95
CA THR A 156 -1.99 2.86 15.55
C THR A 156 -2.58 3.95 14.67
N ALA A 157 -3.70 4.54 15.09
CA ALA A 157 -4.46 5.50 14.28
C ALA A 157 -3.68 6.77 13.92
N VAL A 158 -2.72 7.20 14.76
CA VAL A 158 -1.92 8.40 14.51
C VAL A 158 -0.90 8.22 13.37
N ILE A 159 -0.61 6.97 12.95
CA ILE A 159 0.45 6.66 11.98
C ILE A 159 -0.09 6.55 10.56
N PHE A 160 -1.32 6.03 10.39
CA PHE A 160 -1.83 5.64 9.09
C PHE A 160 -2.71 6.72 8.44
N GLY A 161 -2.72 6.69 7.11
CA GLY A 161 -3.55 7.52 6.25
C GLY A 161 -3.81 6.82 4.92
N ASP A 162 -4.48 7.52 4.01
CA ASP A 162 -4.91 7.00 2.72
C ASP A 162 -4.12 7.68 1.58
N GLY A 163 -3.86 6.93 0.52
CA GLY A 163 -3.16 7.45 -0.64
C GLY A 163 -2.83 6.36 -1.65
N ALA A 164 -2.35 6.81 -2.81
CA ALA A 164 -1.86 5.93 -3.87
C ALA A 164 -0.57 6.45 -4.49
N GLY A 165 0.29 5.52 -4.88
CA GLY A 165 1.42 5.74 -5.76
C GLY A 165 1.39 4.76 -6.92
N ALA A 166 1.83 5.20 -8.09
CA ALA A 166 1.94 4.38 -9.28
C ALA A 166 3.29 4.60 -9.96
N VAL A 167 3.86 3.55 -10.51
CA VAL A 167 5.05 3.63 -11.35
C VAL A 167 4.85 2.81 -12.62
N VAL A 168 5.38 3.31 -13.72
CA VAL A 168 5.55 2.52 -14.93
C VAL A 168 6.97 1.95 -14.92
N ILE A 169 7.08 0.62 -15.03
CA ILE A 169 8.36 -0.08 -15.16
C ILE A 169 8.46 -0.57 -16.59
N SER A 170 9.46 -0.05 -17.31
CA SER A 170 9.64 -0.32 -18.73
C SER A 170 10.94 -1.07 -19.01
N ALA A 171 10.97 -1.78 -20.14
CA ALA A 171 12.16 -2.42 -20.66
C ALA A 171 13.11 -1.39 -21.32
N THR A 172 14.42 -1.52 -21.11
CA THR A 172 15.45 -0.75 -21.81
C THR A 172 16.66 -1.61 -22.14
N ASP A 173 17.37 -1.25 -23.20
CA ASP A 173 18.69 -1.83 -23.54
C ASP A 173 19.85 -1.02 -22.93
N ASP A 174 19.55 0.12 -22.28
CA ASP A 174 20.56 0.93 -21.59
C ASP A 174 21.12 0.20 -20.36
N ASP A 175 22.32 0.57 -19.93
CA ASP A 175 22.94 0.08 -18.69
C ASP A 175 22.40 0.87 -17.47
N ARG A 176 21.10 0.74 -17.24
CA ARG A 176 20.37 1.31 -16.08
C ARG A 176 19.20 0.41 -15.70
N GLY A 177 18.76 0.49 -14.48
CA GLY A 177 17.57 -0.25 -14.07
C GLY A 177 17.59 -0.67 -12.61
N ILE A 178 16.72 -1.62 -12.27
CA ILE A 178 16.67 -2.25 -10.96
C ILE A 178 17.89 -3.16 -10.83
N LEU A 179 18.81 -2.83 -9.93
CA LEU A 179 20.06 -3.55 -9.76
C LEU A 179 19.88 -4.83 -8.96
N SER A 180 19.12 -4.79 -7.88
CA SER A 180 18.80 -5.95 -7.06
C SER A 180 17.56 -5.70 -6.21
N THR A 181 16.87 -6.78 -5.83
CA THR A 181 15.78 -6.78 -4.86
C THR A 181 16.07 -7.80 -3.77
N HIS A 182 15.84 -7.41 -2.51
CA HIS A 182 16.06 -8.25 -1.34
C HIS A 182 14.77 -8.34 -0.54
N MET A 183 14.24 -9.55 -0.40
CA MET A 183 12.95 -9.81 0.23
C MET A 183 13.14 -10.84 1.32
N HIS A 184 12.64 -10.50 2.53
CA HIS A 184 12.69 -11.39 3.69
C HIS A 184 11.35 -11.35 4.41
N SER A 185 11.00 -12.43 5.08
CA SER A 185 9.83 -12.50 5.91
C SER A 185 10.11 -13.38 7.13
N GLU A 186 9.59 -12.99 8.28
CA GLU A 186 9.77 -13.71 9.52
C GLU A 186 8.42 -13.97 10.21
N GLY A 187 7.79 -15.09 9.88
CA GLY A 187 6.42 -15.43 10.24
C GLY A 187 6.12 -15.48 11.75
N LYS A 188 7.14 -15.60 12.61
CA LYS A 188 6.95 -15.56 14.07
C LYS A 188 6.39 -14.22 14.57
N TYR A 189 6.57 -13.12 13.81
CA TYR A 189 6.10 -11.79 14.13
C TYR A 189 4.78 -11.41 13.42
N ALA A 190 4.08 -12.38 12.83
CA ALA A 190 2.88 -12.13 12.04
C ALA A 190 1.76 -11.38 12.77
N LYS A 191 1.75 -11.42 14.12
CA LYS A 191 0.74 -10.74 14.95
C LYS A 191 1.20 -9.42 15.57
N GLU A 192 2.40 -8.95 15.25
CA GLU A 192 2.89 -7.66 15.76
C GLU A 192 2.22 -6.46 15.05
N LEU A 193 1.73 -6.68 13.82
CA LEU A 193 0.89 -5.74 13.09
C LEU A 193 -0.11 -6.55 12.26
N TRP A 194 -1.37 -6.61 12.69
CA TRP A 194 -2.36 -7.48 12.08
C TRP A 194 -3.79 -6.99 12.25
N LEU A 195 -4.67 -7.47 11.39
CA LEU A 195 -6.12 -7.30 11.44
C LEU A 195 -6.75 -8.69 11.62
N GLU A 196 -7.47 -8.87 12.73
CA GLU A 196 -7.97 -10.19 13.11
C GLU A 196 -9.21 -10.61 12.31
N SER A 197 -10.10 -9.67 12.04
CA SER A 197 -11.35 -9.91 11.31
C SER A 197 -11.66 -8.77 10.34
N PRO A 198 -12.36 -9.07 9.21
CA PRO A 198 -12.90 -10.36 8.81
C PRO A 198 -11.83 -11.33 8.32
N ALA A 199 -11.94 -12.61 8.67
CA ALA A 199 -10.98 -13.63 8.29
C ALA A 199 -11.66 -14.99 8.05
N SER A 200 -11.10 -15.82 7.15
CA SER A 200 -11.66 -17.13 6.84
C SER A 200 -11.52 -18.13 7.98
N ASN A 201 -10.51 -17.98 8.84
CA ASN A 201 -10.31 -18.82 10.02
C ASN A 201 -11.22 -18.45 11.21
N ALA A 202 -11.97 -17.34 11.12
CA ALA A 202 -12.97 -16.96 12.13
C ALA A 202 -14.22 -17.85 12.08
N GLY A 203 -14.41 -18.64 11.01
CA GLY A 203 -15.58 -19.46 10.80
C GLY A 203 -16.71 -18.74 10.05
N HIS A 204 -17.96 -18.99 10.42
CA HIS A 204 -19.13 -18.38 9.79
C HIS A 204 -20.02 -17.70 10.84
N PRO A 205 -20.36 -16.41 10.65
CA PRO A 205 -19.85 -15.48 9.61
C PRO A 205 -18.38 -15.13 9.84
N ARG A 206 -17.70 -14.62 8.81
CA ARG A 206 -16.27 -14.21 8.88
C ARG A 206 -15.99 -13.09 9.89
N ILE A 207 -17.02 -12.38 10.28
CA ILE A 207 -17.06 -11.40 11.36
C ILE A 207 -18.44 -11.49 12.03
N SER A 208 -18.48 -11.58 13.34
CA SER A 208 -19.70 -11.62 14.15
C SER A 208 -19.91 -10.29 14.89
N SER A 209 -21.12 -10.06 15.44
CA SER A 209 -21.36 -8.91 16.31
C SER A 209 -20.41 -8.88 17.51
N LYS A 210 -20.09 -10.06 18.07
CA LYS A 210 -19.12 -10.17 19.17
C LYS A 210 -17.72 -9.70 18.72
N ASP A 211 -17.26 -10.05 17.50
CA ASP A 211 -15.96 -9.61 17.00
C ASP A 211 -15.91 -8.08 16.80
N LEU A 212 -17.04 -7.47 16.40
CA LEU A 212 -17.18 -6.02 16.32
C LEU A 212 -17.12 -5.37 17.69
N ASP A 213 -17.81 -5.92 18.69
CA ASP A 213 -17.80 -5.43 20.07
C ASP A 213 -16.39 -5.53 20.70
N GLU A 214 -15.63 -6.57 20.31
CA GLU A 214 -14.22 -6.79 20.73
C GLU A 214 -13.20 -6.00 19.91
N GLY A 215 -13.61 -5.20 18.93
CA GLY A 215 -12.76 -4.36 18.11
C GLY A 215 -11.82 -5.15 17.18
N LYS A 216 -12.19 -6.38 16.77
CA LYS A 216 -11.35 -7.22 15.91
C LYS A 216 -11.26 -6.75 14.47
N GLN A 217 -12.17 -5.85 14.05
CA GLN A 217 -12.15 -5.21 12.73
C GLN A 217 -11.12 -4.09 12.61
N TYR A 218 -10.47 -3.72 13.70
CA TYR A 218 -9.44 -2.67 13.69
C TYR A 218 -8.04 -3.23 13.59
N LEU A 219 -7.18 -2.49 12.89
CA LEU A 219 -5.76 -2.80 12.79
C LEU A 219 -5.10 -2.66 14.16
N LYS A 220 -4.43 -3.72 14.62
CA LYS A 220 -3.71 -3.78 15.89
C LYS A 220 -2.21 -3.80 15.64
N MET A 221 -1.47 -3.02 16.41
CA MET A 221 -0.01 -2.95 16.31
C MET A 221 0.64 -2.98 17.70
N ASN A 222 1.63 -3.85 17.85
CA ASN A 222 2.60 -3.76 18.94
C ASN A 222 3.74 -2.84 18.48
N GLY A 223 3.54 -1.52 18.61
CA GLY A 223 4.42 -0.50 18.02
C GLY A 223 5.87 -0.62 18.46
N LYS A 224 6.11 -1.05 19.69
CA LYS A 224 7.47 -1.19 20.25
C LYS A 224 8.27 -2.27 19.55
N GLU A 225 7.67 -3.44 19.33
CA GLU A 225 8.31 -4.56 18.63
C GLU A 225 8.39 -4.30 17.11
N ALA A 226 7.31 -3.80 16.51
CA ALA A 226 7.26 -3.51 15.07
C ALA A 226 8.33 -2.49 14.65
N VAL A 227 8.54 -1.42 15.43
CA VAL A 227 9.54 -0.38 15.14
C VAL A 227 10.96 -0.88 15.45
N SER A 228 11.16 -1.56 16.57
CA SER A 228 12.49 -2.08 16.98
C SER A 228 13.05 -3.05 15.94
N TYR A 229 12.21 -3.94 15.41
CA TYR A 229 12.62 -4.89 14.38
C TYR A 229 13.06 -4.19 13.09
N THR A 230 12.34 -3.16 12.65
CA THR A 230 12.69 -2.39 11.46
C THR A 230 14.04 -1.69 11.60
N HIS A 231 14.36 -1.17 12.77
CA HIS A 231 15.64 -0.49 13.02
C HIS A 231 16.82 -1.45 13.21
N LEU A 232 16.58 -2.66 13.71
CA LEU A 232 17.64 -3.67 13.89
C LEU A 232 18.11 -4.31 12.55
N THR A 233 17.31 -4.21 11.50
CA THR A 233 17.65 -4.77 10.18
C THR A 233 18.33 -3.78 9.24
N LEU A 234 18.40 -2.51 9.58
CA LEU A 234 19.18 -1.55 8.82
C LEU A 234 20.67 -1.69 9.21
N PRO A 235 21.57 -1.92 8.24
CA PRO A 235 23.00 -1.92 8.53
C PRO A 235 23.42 -0.53 9.00
N THR A 236 23.81 -0.42 10.26
CA THR A 236 24.29 0.82 10.90
C THR A 236 25.76 1.12 10.59
N THR A 237 26.37 0.45 9.63
CA THR A 237 27.72 0.74 9.20
C THR A 237 27.71 1.87 8.20
N PRO A 238 28.25 3.05 8.53
CA PRO A 238 28.57 4.03 7.51
C PRO A 238 29.65 3.40 6.62
N TYR A 239 29.38 3.29 5.33
CA TYR A 239 30.44 3.03 4.36
C TYR A 239 31.36 4.26 4.35
N VAL A 240 32.58 4.06 4.78
CA VAL A 240 33.68 5.00 4.62
C VAL A 240 34.18 4.92 3.18
#